data_3bad3f3378b650f9b60e651baf231c1e
#
_entry.id   3bad3f3378b650f9b60e651baf231c1e
#
_cell.length_a   1.000
_cell.length_b   1.000
_cell.length_c   1.000
_cell.angle_alpha   90.00
_cell.angle_beta   90.00
_cell.angle_gamma   90.00
#
_symmetry.space_group_name_H-M   'P 1'
#
loop_
_entity.id
_entity.type
_entity.pdbx_description
1 polymer ?
#
loop_
_entity_poly.entity_id
_entity_poly.type
_entity_poly.pdbx_seq_one_letter_code
_entity_poly.pdbx_strand_id
1 'polypeptide(L)'
;MQQSTTVHVDLESRGYDIWIGEDILRDSVRLLATRLRMTHVAAVVDVNVQGWFSEVRDSLREGGCRVSVHNVPSGEEAKSLGEAERLWNELLQAETDRKSVLLAMGGGVTGDLAGFVAATYARGLAFVQVPTTLLAQVDSSVGGKVGINMPGAKNMIGVFWQPAAVLIDLRTLASLPEREYQAGLAEVVKYGVILDADFFAWLEHEQSAIRVRDPRALQEMVARCCRLKADVVEKDERETTGLRAVLNYGHTFCHAIESVAGFGQYLHGEAVAIGMTMAAELARRMGRIDSALVTRQTALLQALGLPTAARELDQDRLIGAMRHDKKVEHGRLRFVLPSRIGHVELVADVAEFLVREALAGVE
;
A
#
# COMPACT_ATOMS: atom_id res chain seq x y z
N MET A 1 -7.93 -17.20 22.77
CA MET A 1 -7.92 -16.69 21.38
C MET A 1 -7.85 -15.19 21.44
N GLN A 2 -6.79 -14.58 20.92
CA GLN A 2 -6.72 -13.14 20.75
C GLN A 2 -7.84 -12.73 19.78
N GLN A 3 -8.55 -11.65 20.08
CA GLN A 3 -9.76 -11.27 19.34
C GLN A 3 -9.33 -10.64 18.01
N SER A 4 -9.61 -11.29 16.86
CA SER A 4 -9.39 -10.70 15.54
C SER A 4 -10.32 -9.53 15.31
N THR A 5 -9.83 -8.50 14.63
CA THR A 5 -10.64 -7.37 14.15
C THR A 5 -11.06 -7.62 12.71
N THR A 6 -12.30 -7.31 12.37
CA THR A 6 -12.79 -7.37 10.99
C THR A 6 -13.15 -5.98 10.50
N VAL A 7 -12.59 -5.58 9.36
CA VAL A 7 -12.97 -4.36 8.63
C VAL A 7 -13.72 -4.78 7.38
N HIS A 8 -15.00 -4.38 7.28
CA HIS A 8 -15.79 -4.60 6.08
C HIS A 8 -15.59 -3.45 5.10
N VAL A 9 -15.37 -3.77 3.83
CA VAL A 9 -15.33 -2.81 2.71
C VAL A 9 -16.63 -2.95 1.93
N ASP A 10 -17.48 -1.93 2.01
CA ASP A 10 -18.81 -1.95 1.38
C ASP A 10 -18.74 -1.46 -0.07
N LEU A 11 -18.78 -2.39 -1.00
CA LEU A 11 -18.83 -2.15 -2.44
C LEU A 11 -20.01 -2.91 -3.08
N GLU A 12 -21.14 -2.92 -2.39
CA GLU A 12 -22.33 -3.65 -2.80
C GLU A 12 -22.02 -5.15 -3.00
N SER A 13 -22.29 -5.70 -4.20
CA SER A 13 -22.03 -7.11 -4.52
C SER A 13 -20.53 -7.49 -4.55
N ARG A 14 -19.63 -6.52 -4.56
CA ARG A 14 -18.16 -6.70 -4.53
C ARG A 14 -17.56 -6.41 -3.16
N GLY A 15 -18.38 -6.16 -2.15
CA GLY A 15 -17.92 -5.94 -0.78
C GLY A 15 -17.19 -7.16 -0.22
N TYR A 16 -16.18 -6.92 0.60
CA TYR A 16 -15.33 -7.97 1.17
C TYR A 16 -14.92 -7.66 2.60
N ASP A 17 -14.39 -8.67 3.28
CA ASP A 17 -13.89 -8.53 4.65
C ASP A 17 -12.37 -8.59 4.69
N ILE A 18 -11.81 -7.78 5.59
CA ILE A 18 -10.39 -7.77 5.96
C ILE A 18 -10.32 -8.29 7.40
N TRP A 19 -9.76 -9.48 7.60
CA TRP A 19 -9.51 -10.05 8.93
C TRP A 19 -8.10 -9.72 9.39
N ILE A 20 -7.98 -9.15 10.58
CA ILE A 20 -6.73 -8.61 11.12
C ILE A 20 -6.50 -9.20 12.51
N GLY A 21 -5.35 -9.81 12.74
CA GLY A 21 -4.99 -10.35 14.06
C GLY A 21 -3.77 -11.25 14.01
N GLU A 22 -3.57 -12.01 15.07
CA GLU A 22 -2.57 -13.09 15.11
C GLU A 22 -3.24 -14.44 14.82
N ASP A 23 -2.48 -15.41 14.31
CA ASP A 23 -2.94 -16.76 13.92
C ASP A 23 -4.03 -16.81 12.82
N ILE A 24 -4.22 -15.72 12.08
CA ILE A 24 -5.19 -15.64 10.97
C ILE A 24 -4.88 -16.67 9.87
N LEU A 25 -3.59 -16.94 9.62
CA LEU A 25 -3.17 -17.89 8.58
C LEU A 25 -3.64 -19.32 8.88
N ARG A 26 -3.65 -19.74 10.15
CA ARG A 26 -4.11 -21.07 10.59
C ARG A 26 -5.61 -21.24 10.44
N ASP A 27 -6.35 -20.14 10.55
CA ASP A 27 -7.80 -20.12 10.43
C ASP A 27 -8.28 -19.81 8.99
N SER A 28 -7.36 -19.73 8.02
CA SER A 28 -7.64 -19.23 6.68
C SER A 28 -8.79 -19.95 5.98
N VAL A 29 -8.85 -21.28 6.05
CA VAL A 29 -9.96 -22.01 5.41
C VAL A 29 -11.32 -21.66 6.05
N ARG A 30 -11.38 -21.58 7.37
CA ARG A 30 -12.59 -21.24 8.12
C ARG A 30 -13.11 -19.83 7.77
N LEU A 31 -12.20 -18.86 7.72
CA LEU A 31 -12.53 -17.49 7.38
C LEU A 31 -12.98 -17.38 5.91
N LEU A 32 -12.23 -17.95 4.98
CA LEU A 32 -12.54 -17.89 3.57
C LEU A 32 -13.82 -18.66 3.20
N ALA A 33 -14.16 -19.76 3.90
CA ALA A 33 -15.37 -20.52 3.67
C ALA A 33 -16.66 -19.71 3.96
N THR A 34 -16.58 -18.61 4.70
CA THR A 34 -17.72 -17.69 4.91
C THR A 34 -18.09 -16.91 3.65
N ARG A 35 -17.14 -16.76 2.71
CA ARG A 35 -17.27 -15.95 1.50
C ARG A 35 -17.13 -16.72 0.21
N LEU A 36 -16.35 -17.79 0.21
CA LEU A 36 -15.95 -18.52 -1.00
C LEU A 36 -16.22 -20.02 -0.87
N ARG A 37 -16.63 -20.63 -1.99
CA ARG A 37 -16.60 -22.09 -2.14
C ARG A 37 -15.29 -22.45 -2.86
N MET A 38 -14.38 -23.11 -2.14
CA MET A 38 -13.04 -23.40 -2.63
C MET A 38 -12.88 -24.91 -2.83
N THR A 39 -12.59 -25.33 -4.06
CA THR A 39 -12.18 -26.70 -4.39
C THR A 39 -10.71 -26.74 -4.82
N HIS A 40 -10.24 -25.66 -5.43
CA HIS A 40 -8.85 -25.46 -5.85
C HIS A 40 -8.42 -24.03 -5.53
N VAL A 41 -7.27 -23.90 -4.88
CA VAL A 41 -6.61 -22.62 -4.60
C VAL A 41 -5.26 -22.62 -5.32
N ALA A 42 -5.09 -21.71 -6.27
CA ALA A 42 -3.81 -21.43 -6.90
C ALA A 42 -3.12 -20.31 -6.10
N ALA A 43 -2.07 -20.64 -5.39
CA ALA A 43 -1.37 -19.71 -4.52
C ALA A 43 -0.13 -19.14 -5.21
N VAL A 44 -0.10 -17.82 -5.41
CA VAL A 44 1.07 -17.05 -5.86
C VAL A 44 1.78 -16.52 -4.61
N VAL A 45 2.99 -17.01 -4.38
CA VAL A 45 3.70 -16.84 -3.11
C VAL A 45 5.08 -16.23 -3.34
N ASP A 46 5.37 -15.13 -2.64
CA ASP A 46 6.72 -14.57 -2.59
C ASP A 46 7.70 -15.56 -1.94
N VAL A 47 8.86 -15.73 -2.56
CA VAL A 47 9.87 -16.72 -2.10
C VAL A 47 10.32 -16.49 -0.66
N ASN A 48 10.25 -15.27 -0.14
CA ASN A 48 10.68 -14.93 1.22
C ASN A 48 9.66 -15.33 2.30
N VAL A 49 8.40 -15.62 1.94
CA VAL A 49 7.34 -15.90 2.91
C VAL A 49 6.82 -17.33 2.88
N GLN A 50 7.53 -18.23 2.24
CA GLN A 50 7.16 -19.65 2.13
C GLN A 50 6.99 -20.34 3.49
N GLY A 51 7.77 -19.93 4.49
CA GLY A 51 7.62 -20.44 5.86
C GLY A 51 6.24 -20.14 6.44
N TRP A 52 5.75 -18.92 6.25
CA TRP A 52 4.40 -18.51 6.66
C TRP A 52 3.32 -19.17 5.80
N PHE A 53 3.57 -19.35 4.50
CA PHE A 53 2.60 -19.97 3.59
C PHE A 53 2.27 -21.41 3.99
N SER A 54 3.17 -22.13 4.66
CA SER A 54 2.90 -23.49 5.12
C SER A 54 1.63 -23.56 6.00
N GLU A 55 1.39 -22.59 6.87
CA GLU A 55 0.20 -22.52 7.71
C GLU A 55 -1.09 -22.37 6.88
N VAL A 56 -1.08 -21.51 5.88
CA VAL A 56 -2.21 -21.32 4.96
C VAL A 56 -2.47 -22.59 4.13
N ARG A 57 -1.41 -23.16 3.57
CA ARG A 57 -1.50 -24.37 2.73
C ARG A 57 -2.10 -25.53 3.52
N ASP A 58 -1.63 -25.73 4.75
CA ASP A 58 -2.07 -26.85 5.58
C ASP A 58 -3.53 -26.65 6.01
N SER A 59 -3.91 -25.44 6.42
CA SER A 59 -5.31 -25.09 6.70
C SER A 59 -6.24 -25.34 5.49
N LEU A 60 -5.84 -24.93 4.29
CA LEU A 60 -6.62 -25.14 3.06
C LEU A 60 -6.77 -26.62 2.71
N ARG A 61 -5.69 -27.41 2.87
CA ARG A 61 -5.70 -28.86 2.63
C ARG A 61 -6.57 -29.62 3.62
N GLU A 62 -6.52 -29.25 4.91
CA GLU A 62 -7.42 -29.78 5.94
C GLU A 62 -8.89 -29.50 5.61
N GLY A 63 -9.19 -28.35 4.98
CA GLY A 63 -10.50 -28.02 4.45
C GLY A 63 -10.87 -28.74 3.15
N GLY A 64 -10.03 -29.66 2.65
CA GLY A 64 -10.30 -30.45 1.44
C GLY A 64 -9.97 -29.72 0.14
N CYS A 65 -9.29 -28.57 0.17
CA CYS A 65 -8.92 -27.84 -1.03
C CYS A 65 -7.69 -28.46 -1.70
N ARG A 66 -7.70 -28.59 -3.02
CA ARG A 66 -6.48 -28.77 -3.81
C ARG A 66 -5.69 -27.46 -3.79
N VAL A 67 -4.39 -27.49 -3.57
CA VAL A 67 -3.52 -26.31 -3.55
C VAL A 67 -2.39 -26.49 -4.53
N SER A 68 -2.31 -25.62 -5.53
CA SER A 68 -1.12 -25.43 -6.39
C SER A 68 -0.33 -24.20 -5.94
N VAL A 69 1.00 -24.24 -6.05
CA VAL A 69 1.88 -23.18 -5.56
C VAL A 69 2.74 -22.66 -6.69
N HIS A 70 2.73 -21.35 -6.88
CA HIS A 70 3.41 -20.60 -7.92
C HIS A 70 4.28 -19.54 -7.25
N ASN A 71 5.58 -19.80 -7.18
CA ASN A 71 6.50 -18.90 -6.50
C ASN A 71 6.86 -17.71 -7.39
N VAL A 72 6.93 -16.53 -6.80
CA VAL A 72 7.38 -15.30 -7.46
C VAL A 72 8.60 -14.73 -6.76
N PRO A 73 9.56 -14.16 -7.49
CA PRO A 73 10.69 -13.47 -6.88
C PRO A 73 10.20 -12.20 -6.15
N SER A 74 10.95 -11.79 -5.12
CA SER A 74 10.72 -10.52 -4.45
C SER A 74 11.29 -9.37 -5.26
N GLY A 75 10.73 -8.17 -5.05
CA GLY A 75 11.22 -6.94 -5.65
C GLY A 75 10.40 -6.48 -6.86
N GLU A 76 10.52 -5.20 -7.17
CA GLU A 76 9.68 -4.50 -8.16
C GLU A 76 9.82 -5.06 -9.58
N GLU A 77 10.95 -5.70 -9.90
CA GLU A 77 11.20 -6.34 -11.20
C GLU A 77 10.26 -7.52 -11.49
N ALA A 78 9.71 -8.15 -10.44
CA ALA A 78 8.72 -9.21 -10.59
C ALA A 78 7.37 -8.68 -11.16
N LYS A 79 7.05 -7.40 -11.01
CA LYS A 79 5.84 -6.78 -11.59
C LYS A 79 5.97 -6.56 -13.09
N SER A 80 6.11 -7.63 -13.86
CA SER A 80 6.39 -7.58 -15.30
C SER A 80 5.42 -8.41 -16.11
N LEU A 81 5.34 -8.11 -17.41
CA LEU A 81 4.55 -8.91 -18.35
C LEU A 81 5.09 -10.35 -18.45
N GLY A 82 6.42 -10.53 -18.36
CA GLY A 82 7.03 -11.87 -18.42
C GLY A 82 6.61 -12.75 -17.22
N GLU A 83 6.58 -12.19 -16.01
CA GLU A 83 6.09 -12.91 -14.84
C GLU A 83 4.58 -13.19 -14.92
N ALA A 84 3.79 -12.26 -15.44
CA ALA A 84 2.37 -12.50 -15.65
C ALA A 84 2.12 -13.64 -16.65
N GLU A 85 2.85 -13.65 -17.78
CA GLU A 85 2.79 -14.72 -18.80
C GLU A 85 3.20 -16.08 -18.20
N ARG A 86 4.28 -16.12 -17.42
CA ARG A 86 4.72 -17.34 -16.74
C ARG A 86 3.62 -17.88 -15.82
N LEU A 87 3.02 -17.00 -15.02
CA LEU A 87 1.93 -17.39 -14.11
C LEU A 87 0.69 -17.89 -14.86
N TRP A 88 0.27 -17.25 -15.96
CA TRP A 88 -0.85 -17.77 -16.77
C TRP A 88 -0.59 -19.17 -17.31
N ASN A 89 0.64 -19.46 -17.78
CA ASN A 89 1.01 -20.78 -18.25
C ASN A 89 1.02 -21.83 -17.12
N GLU A 90 1.54 -21.48 -15.93
CA GLU A 90 1.54 -22.36 -14.78
C GLU A 90 0.11 -22.63 -14.26
N LEU A 91 -0.76 -21.63 -14.25
CA LEU A 91 -2.18 -21.81 -13.92
C LEU A 91 -2.89 -22.76 -14.88
N LEU A 92 -2.59 -22.66 -16.17
CA LEU A 92 -3.13 -23.56 -17.19
C LEU A 92 -2.64 -25.00 -16.96
N GLN A 93 -1.36 -25.20 -16.69
CA GLN A 93 -0.79 -26.51 -16.37
C GLN A 93 -1.33 -27.12 -15.07
N ALA A 94 -1.66 -26.25 -14.10
CA ALA A 94 -2.30 -26.64 -12.85
C ALA A 94 -3.81 -26.89 -12.99
N GLU A 95 -4.36 -26.87 -14.22
CA GLU A 95 -5.78 -27.07 -14.49
C GLU A 95 -6.69 -26.09 -13.69
N THR A 96 -6.23 -24.85 -13.54
CA THR A 96 -6.97 -23.80 -12.85
C THR A 96 -8.18 -23.41 -13.69
N ASP A 97 -9.38 -23.58 -13.14
CA ASP A 97 -10.64 -23.27 -13.80
C ASP A 97 -11.27 -21.97 -13.25
N ARG A 98 -12.44 -21.59 -13.79
CA ARG A 98 -13.18 -20.38 -13.36
C ARG A 98 -13.73 -20.43 -11.93
N LYS A 99 -13.77 -21.61 -11.29
CA LYS A 99 -14.25 -21.79 -9.91
C LYS A 99 -13.06 -21.84 -8.93
N SER A 100 -11.85 -21.87 -9.44
CA SER A 100 -10.64 -21.80 -8.64
C SER A 100 -10.48 -20.41 -8.02
N VAL A 101 -9.81 -20.33 -6.89
CA VAL A 101 -9.45 -19.10 -6.19
C VAL A 101 -7.96 -18.84 -6.40
N LEU A 102 -7.59 -17.62 -6.78
CA LEU A 102 -6.21 -17.19 -6.78
C LEU A 102 -5.91 -16.50 -5.45
N LEU A 103 -4.92 -17.00 -4.72
CA LEU A 103 -4.45 -16.44 -3.45
C LEU A 103 -3.06 -15.83 -3.66
N ALA A 104 -2.89 -14.56 -3.31
CA ALA A 104 -1.59 -13.90 -3.28
C ALA A 104 -1.05 -13.82 -1.86
N MET A 105 0.17 -14.28 -1.61
CA MET A 105 0.83 -14.12 -0.32
C MET A 105 2.20 -13.47 -0.51
N GLY A 106 2.35 -12.23 0.00
CA GLY A 106 3.58 -11.45 -0.15
C GLY A 106 3.36 -9.97 0.12
N GLY A 107 4.30 -9.15 -0.33
CA GLY A 107 4.19 -7.70 -0.32
C GLY A 107 3.27 -7.14 -1.42
N GLY A 108 3.25 -5.81 -1.56
CA GLY A 108 2.43 -5.12 -2.58
C GLY A 108 2.73 -5.57 -4.01
N VAL A 109 4.00 -5.86 -4.34
CA VAL A 109 4.41 -6.38 -5.66
C VAL A 109 3.69 -7.68 -5.99
N THR A 110 3.69 -8.64 -5.06
CA THR A 110 3.03 -9.94 -5.24
C THR A 110 1.51 -9.77 -5.34
N GLY A 111 0.93 -8.89 -4.49
CA GLY A 111 -0.51 -8.58 -4.53
C GLY A 111 -0.94 -7.98 -5.86
N ASP A 112 -0.21 -7.00 -6.37
CA ASP A 112 -0.52 -6.31 -7.62
C ASP A 112 -0.38 -7.26 -8.83
N LEU A 113 0.72 -8.01 -8.91
CA LEU A 113 0.96 -8.98 -9.98
C LEU A 113 -0.10 -10.08 -9.98
N ALA A 114 -0.31 -10.74 -8.83
CA ALA A 114 -1.27 -11.84 -8.72
C ALA A 114 -2.71 -11.37 -8.93
N GLY A 115 -3.06 -10.16 -8.46
CA GLY A 115 -4.37 -9.57 -8.70
C GLY A 115 -4.60 -9.26 -10.19
N PHE A 116 -3.58 -8.78 -10.90
CA PHE A 116 -3.64 -8.59 -12.35
C PHE A 116 -3.82 -9.92 -13.09
N VAL A 117 -3.08 -10.95 -12.68
CA VAL A 117 -3.23 -12.32 -13.21
C VAL A 117 -4.63 -12.86 -12.93
N ALA A 118 -5.15 -12.69 -11.70
CA ALA A 118 -6.51 -13.10 -11.36
C ALA A 118 -7.57 -12.43 -12.22
N ALA A 119 -7.43 -11.13 -12.45
CA ALA A 119 -8.38 -10.35 -13.25
C ALA A 119 -8.41 -10.74 -14.72
N THR A 120 -7.27 -11.17 -15.26
CA THR A 120 -7.10 -11.44 -16.70
C THR A 120 -7.22 -12.91 -17.09
N TYR A 121 -6.84 -13.84 -16.19
CA TYR A 121 -6.97 -15.26 -16.42
C TYR A 121 -8.44 -15.70 -16.42
N ALA A 122 -8.83 -16.50 -17.41
CA ALA A 122 -10.19 -17.04 -17.59
C ALA A 122 -11.33 -15.99 -17.51
N ARG A 123 -11.05 -14.71 -17.77
CA ARG A 123 -11.91 -13.52 -17.64
C ARG A 123 -12.27 -13.16 -16.20
N GLY A 124 -11.45 -13.56 -15.26
CA GLY A 124 -11.55 -13.20 -13.84
C GLY A 124 -11.71 -14.40 -12.93
N LEU A 125 -10.82 -14.51 -11.94
CA LEU A 125 -10.90 -15.46 -10.83
C LEU A 125 -11.25 -14.71 -9.55
N ALA A 126 -11.86 -15.42 -8.59
CA ALA A 126 -11.92 -14.94 -7.23
C ALA A 126 -10.51 -14.75 -6.68
N PHE A 127 -10.25 -13.62 -6.03
CA PHE A 127 -8.93 -13.20 -5.60
C PHE A 127 -8.89 -13.02 -4.08
N VAL A 128 -7.89 -13.58 -3.42
CA VAL A 128 -7.64 -13.43 -1.98
C VAL A 128 -6.25 -12.85 -1.77
N GLN A 129 -6.13 -11.86 -0.89
CA GLN A 129 -4.85 -11.29 -0.51
C GLN A 129 -4.43 -11.70 0.90
N VAL A 130 -3.16 -12.05 1.05
CA VAL A 130 -2.48 -12.33 2.33
C VAL A 130 -1.24 -11.42 2.37
N PRO A 131 -1.41 -10.14 2.71
CA PRO A 131 -0.31 -9.17 2.72
C PRO A 131 0.64 -9.45 3.89
N THR A 132 1.96 -9.49 3.60
CA THR A 132 3.00 -9.83 4.58
C THR A 132 3.98 -8.71 4.88
N THR A 133 3.89 -7.59 4.17
CA THR A 133 4.62 -6.35 4.50
C THR A 133 3.66 -5.34 5.12
N LEU A 134 4.16 -4.45 5.99
CA LEU A 134 3.31 -3.43 6.62
C LEU A 134 2.64 -2.55 5.56
N LEU A 135 3.41 -2.10 4.55
CA LEU A 135 2.86 -1.31 3.44
C LEU A 135 1.68 -2.02 2.76
N ALA A 136 1.80 -3.32 2.53
CA ALA A 136 0.71 -4.08 1.92
C ALA A 136 -0.48 -4.26 2.86
N GLN A 137 -0.25 -4.45 4.15
CA GLN A 137 -1.31 -4.58 5.15
C GLN A 137 -2.15 -3.31 5.30
N VAL A 138 -1.50 -2.13 5.30
CA VAL A 138 -2.19 -0.85 5.54
C VAL A 138 -2.64 -0.15 4.27
N ASP A 139 -2.07 -0.50 3.10
CA ASP A 139 -2.33 0.24 1.86
C ASP A 139 -2.64 -0.68 0.68
N SER A 140 -1.68 -1.31 0.01
CA SER A 140 -1.88 -1.88 -1.33
C SER A 140 -2.92 -3.00 -1.40
N SER A 141 -3.20 -3.75 -0.31
CA SER A 141 -4.23 -4.79 -0.28
C SER A 141 -5.67 -4.28 -0.29
N VAL A 142 -5.89 -2.97 -0.13
CA VAL A 142 -7.22 -2.36 -0.06
C VAL A 142 -7.47 -1.48 -1.28
N GLY A 143 -8.64 -1.66 -1.94
CA GLY A 143 -9.09 -0.77 -3.01
C GLY A 143 -8.88 -1.29 -4.43
N GLY A 144 -8.41 -2.53 -4.59
CA GLY A 144 -8.48 -3.30 -5.84
C GLY A 144 -7.62 -2.79 -6.99
N LYS A 145 -6.68 -1.88 -6.78
CA LYS A 145 -5.71 -1.51 -7.81
C LYS A 145 -4.69 -2.61 -7.95
N VAL A 146 -4.68 -3.26 -9.10
CA VAL A 146 -3.72 -4.33 -9.41
C VAL A 146 -3.12 -4.08 -10.80
N GLY A 147 -1.86 -4.47 -11.02
CA GLY A 147 -1.21 -4.16 -12.27
C GLY A 147 0.26 -4.56 -12.32
N ILE A 148 0.85 -4.30 -13.48
CA ILE A 148 2.23 -4.58 -13.80
C ILE A 148 2.93 -3.33 -14.36
N ASN A 149 4.26 -3.38 -14.38
CA ASN A 149 5.10 -2.34 -14.93
C ASN A 149 5.37 -2.55 -16.42
N MET A 150 5.70 -1.46 -17.08
CA MET A 150 6.29 -1.45 -18.41
C MET A 150 7.73 -0.91 -18.35
N PRO A 151 8.58 -1.21 -19.33
CA PRO A 151 9.86 -0.50 -19.45
C PRO A 151 9.65 1.01 -19.42
N GLY A 152 10.26 1.67 -18.44
CA GLY A 152 10.18 3.13 -18.28
C GLY A 152 8.93 3.69 -17.60
N ALA A 153 7.96 2.84 -17.18
CA ALA A 153 6.76 3.33 -16.49
C ALA A 153 6.20 2.31 -15.48
N LYS A 154 6.09 2.71 -14.21
CA LYS A 154 5.46 1.90 -13.16
C LYS A 154 3.92 1.94 -13.26
N ASN A 155 3.27 0.81 -12.95
CA ASN A 155 1.82 0.68 -12.76
C ASN A 155 0.95 1.18 -13.94
N MET A 156 1.48 1.10 -15.19
CA MET A 156 0.75 1.59 -16.37
C MET A 156 -0.26 0.63 -16.92
N ILE A 157 -0.04 -0.65 -16.72
CA ILE A 157 -0.97 -1.70 -17.15
C ILE A 157 -1.62 -2.27 -15.90
N GLY A 158 -2.91 -2.08 -15.76
CA GLY A 158 -3.63 -2.52 -14.58
C GLY A 158 -5.13 -2.49 -14.75
N VAL A 159 -5.80 -2.96 -13.73
CA VAL A 159 -7.25 -3.05 -13.65
C VAL A 159 -7.70 -2.85 -12.20
N PHE A 160 -8.95 -2.42 -12.01
CA PHE A 160 -9.61 -2.46 -10.71
C PHE A 160 -10.21 -3.85 -10.50
N TRP A 161 -9.59 -4.67 -9.64
CA TRP A 161 -10.03 -6.01 -9.29
C TRP A 161 -10.08 -6.18 -7.78
N GLN A 162 -11.28 -6.11 -7.22
CA GLN A 162 -11.45 -6.19 -5.76
C GLN A 162 -11.16 -7.62 -5.28
N PRO A 163 -10.45 -7.79 -4.16
CA PRO A 163 -10.31 -9.09 -3.53
C PRO A 163 -11.66 -9.56 -2.97
N ALA A 164 -11.89 -10.86 -2.96
CA ALA A 164 -13.03 -11.44 -2.26
C ALA A 164 -12.81 -11.48 -0.73
N ALA A 165 -11.55 -11.41 -0.32
CA ALA A 165 -11.13 -11.41 1.08
C ALA A 165 -9.68 -10.94 1.23
N VAL A 166 -9.35 -10.37 2.40
CA VAL A 166 -7.97 -10.04 2.81
C VAL A 166 -7.70 -10.66 4.17
N LEU A 167 -6.61 -11.41 4.31
CA LEU A 167 -6.17 -12.05 5.55
C LEU A 167 -4.87 -11.39 6.02
N ILE A 168 -4.92 -10.63 7.11
CA ILE A 168 -3.77 -9.92 7.68
C ILE A 168 -3.36 -10.61 8.98
N ASP A 169 -2.29 -11.39 8.92
CA ASP A 169 -1.66 -11.96 10.11
C ASP A 169 -0.48 -11.07 10.53
N LEU A 170 -0.62 -10.42 11.66
CA LEU A 170 0.37 -9.48 12.18
C LEU A 170 1.72 -10.13 12.49
N ARG A 171 1.73 -11.44 12.75
CA ARG A 171 2.97 -12.21 13.01
C ARG A 171 3.91 -12.20 11.82
N THR A 172 3.40 -12.03 10.59
CA THR A 172 4.24 -11.95 9.38
C THR A 172 5.22 -10.79 9.44
N LEU A 173 4.86 -9.71 10.15
CA LEU A 173 5.73 -8.55 10.35
C LEU A 173 6.98 -8.87 11.17
N ALA A 174 6.99 -9.96 11.97
CA ALA A 174 8.16 -10.34 12.76
C ALA A 174 9.36 -10.72 11.88
N SER A 175 9.13 -11.26 10.69
CA SER A 175 10.17 -11.61 9.72
C SER A 175 10.48 -10.50 8.72
N LEU A 176 9.72 -9.40 8.73
CA LEU A 176 9.93 -8.27 7.83
C LEU A 176 11.18 -7.47 8.25
N PRO A 177 12.15 -7.22 7.34
CA PRO A 177 13.30 -6.38 7.63
C PRO A 177 12.90 -5.02 8.19
N GLU A 178 13.72 -4.49 9.12
CA GLU A 178 13.39 -3.26 9.85
C GLU A 178 13.17 -2.06 8.89
N ARG A 179 14.01 -1.91 7.87
CA ARG A 179 13.88 -0.84 6.87
C ARG A 179 12.56 -0.91 6.12
N GLU A 180 12.09 -2.12 5.77
CA GLU A 180 10.80 -2.33 5.10
C GLU A 180 9.61 -2.07 6.03
N TYR A 181 9.74 -2.43 7.32
CA TYR A 181 8.75 -2.11 8.32
C TYR A 181 8.62 -0.60 8.51
N GLN A 182 9.75 0.09 8.71
CA GLN A 182 9.77 1.55 8.83
C GLN A 182 9.18 2.23 7.59
N ALA A 183 9.55 1.78 6.39
CA ALA A 183 8.98 2.32 5.15
C ALA A 183 7.46 2.23 5.14
N GLY A 184 6.86 1.12 5.60
CA GLY A 184 5.42 0.99 5.72
C GLY A 184 4.77 2.00 6.69
N LEU A 185 5.49 2.45 7.72
CA LEU A 185 4.98 3.44 8.68
C LEU A 185 4.75 4.82 8.06
N ALA A 186 5.40 5.14 6.95
CA ALA A 186 5.13 6.40 6.24
C ALA A 186 3.67 6.50 5.78
N GLU A 187 3.12 5.40 5.24
CA GLU A 187 1.71 5.34 4.84
C GLU A 187 0.77 5.41 6.04
N VAL A 188 1.16 4.83 7.17
CA VAL A 188 0.40 4.95 8.43
C VAL A 188 0.32 6.41 8.88
N VAL A 189 1.44 7.13 8.93
CA VAL A 189 1.47 8.56 9.28
C VAL A 189 0.66 9.37 8.28
N LYS A 190 0.75 9.05 7.00
CA LYS A 190 -0.04 9.70 5.94
C LYS A 190 -1.53 9.67 6.28
N TYR A 191 -2.11 8.53 6.66
CA TYR A 191 -3.54 8.44 7.01
C TYR A 191 -3.93 9.38 8.15
N GLY A 192 -3.11 9.50 9.19
CA GLY A 192 -3.34 10.44 10.28
C GLY A 192 -3.35 11.89 9.80
N VAL A 193 -2.40 12.26 8.95
CA VAL A 193 -2.31 13.63 8.41
C VAL A 193 -3.48 13.97 7.50
N ILE A 194 -3.90 13.03 6.64
CA ILE A 194 -4.88 13.34 5.59
C ILE A 194 -6.34 13.18 6.01
N LEU A 195 -6.65 12.28 6.97
CA LEU A 195 -8.04 11.86 7.23
C LEU A 195 -8.45 11.90 8.69
N ASP A 196 -7.52 11.75 9.66
CA ASP A 196 -7.89 11.49 11.05
C ASP A 196 -6.87 12.10 12.04
N ALA A 197 -7.21 13.27 12.62
CA ALA A 197 -6.36 13.96 13.59
C ALA A 197 -6.22 13.18 14.91
N ASP A 198 -7.24 12.43 15.32
CA ASP A 198 -7.20 11.62 16.55
C ASP A 198 -6.29 10.41 16.34
N PHE A 199 -6.28 9.85 15.13
CA PHE A 199 -5.32 8.81 14.77
C PHE A 199 -3.89 9.35 14.77
N PHE A 200 -3.67 10.55 14.24
CA PHE A 200 -2.35 11.17 14.28
C PHE A 200 -1.86 11.37 15.73
N ALA A 201 -2.70 11.89 16.61
CA ALA A 201 -2.37 12.06 18.03
C ALA A 201 -2.11 10.71 18.73
N TRP A 202 -2.86 9.67 18.37
CA TRP A 202 -2.65 8.32 18.87
C TRP A 202 -1.29 7.76 18.42
N LEU A 203 -0.89 8.01 17.16
CA LEU A 203 0.43 7.61 16.64
C LEU A 203 1.57 8.32 17.39
N GLU A 204 1.42 9.61 17.73
CA GLU A 204 2.39 10.34 18.55
C GLU A 204 2.53 9.70 19.95
N HIS A 205 1.43 9.24 20.53
CA HIS A 205 1.43 8.61 21.86
C HIS A 205 2.04 7.19 21.81
N GLU A 206 1.66 6.38 20.82
CA GLU A 206 2.00 4.96 20.73
C GLU A 206 3.28 4.67 19.93
N GLN A 207 4.02 5.69 19.49
CA GLN A 207 5.21 5.51 18.66
C GLN A 207 6.21 4.48 19.18
N SER A 208 6.39 4.40 20.50
CA SER A 208 7.31 3.44 21.13
C SER A 208 6.81 2.00 21.03
N ALA A 209 5.51 1.76 21.25
CA ALA A 209 4.89 0.46 21.11
C ALA A 209 4.88 0.00 19.63
N ILE A 210 4.60 0.91 18.71
CA ILE A 210 4.65 0.66 17.27
C ILE A 210 6.06 0.24 16.83
N ARG A 211 7.09 0.94 17.29
CA ARG A 211 8.48 0.61 16.96
C ARG A 211 8.91 -0.78 17.41
N VAL A 212 8.46 -1.23 18.57
CA VAL A 212 8.78 -2.58 19.07
C VAL A 212 7.80 -3.63 18.56
N ARG A 213 6.90 -3.25 17.67
CA ARG A 213 5.89 -4.14 17.05
C ARG A 213 4.97 -4.78 18.09
N ASP A 214 4.54 -4.00 19.10
CA ASP A 214 3.57 -4.49 20.10
C ASP A 214 2.30 -4.98 19.38
N PRO A 215 1.84 -6.20 19.63
CA PRO A 215 0.72 -6.79 18.89
C PRO A 215 -0.58 -6.00 18.99
N ARG A 216 -0.86 -5.37 20.14
CA ARG A 216 -2.09 -4.56 20.32
C ARG A 216 -2.01 -3.26 19.56
N ALA A 217 -0.86 -2.58 19.64
CA ALA A 217 -0.62 -1.36 18.89
C ALA A 217 -0.67 -1.62 17.37
N LEU A 218 -0.08 -2.73 16.91
CA LEU A 218 -0.15 -3.13 15.51
C LEU A 218 -1.57 -3.40 15.06
N GLN A 219 -2.36 -4.14 15.83
CA GLN A 219 -3.74 -4.48 15.46
C GLN A 219 -4.61 -3.23 15.34
N GLU A 220 -4.53 -2.31 16.31
CA GLU A 220 -5.25 -1.03 16.28
C GLU A 220 -4.80 -0.18 15.07
N MET A 221 -3.50 -0.04 14.87
CA MET A 221 -2.91 0.74 13.79
C MET A 221 -3.35 0.25 12.41
N VAL A 222 -3.21 -1.05 12.16
CA VAL A 222 -3.57 -1.66 10.86
C VAL A 222 -5.08 -1.58 10.63
N ALA A 223 -5.89 -1.86 11.65
CA ALA A 223 -7.35 -1.78 11.53
C ALA A 223 -7.82 -0.36 11.20
N ARG A 224 -7.27 0.68 11.85
CA ARG A 224 -7.59 2.08 11.55
C ARG A 224 -7.17 2.47 10.14
N CYS A 225 -5.97 2.11 9.70
CA CYS A 225 -5.53 2.37 8.33
C CYS A 225 -6.45 1.71 7.29
N CYS A 226 -6.78 0.43 7.48
CA CYS A 226 -7.69 -0.30 6.59
C CYS A 226 -9.07 0.38 6.55
N ARG A 227 -9.62 0.81 7.70
CA ARG A 227 -10.92 1.50 7.74
C ARG A 227 -10.86 2.84 7.02
N LEU A 228 -9.87 3.68 7.32
CA LEU A 228 -9.72 4.99 6.68
C LEU A 228 -9.57 4.87 5.16
N LYS A 229 -8.80 3.89 4.69
CA LYS A 229 -8.70 3.64 3.25
C LYS A 229 -10.00 3.13 2.65
N ALA A 230 -10.66 2.19 3.32
CA ALA A 230 -11.93 1.66 2.87
C ALA A 230 -13.00 2.76 2.75
N ASP A 231 -13.09 3.69 3.71
CA ASP A 231 -14.02 4.84 3.65
C ASP A 231 -13.83 5.73 2.41
N VAL A 232 -12.59 5.86 1.94
CA VAL A 232 -12.27 6.60 0.71
C VAL A 232 -12.61 5.77 -0.52
N VAL A 233 -12.29 4.46 -0.51
CA VAL A 233 -12.56 3.54 -1.63
C VAL A 233 -14.05 3.35 -1.85
N GLU A 234 -14.83 3.19 -0.80
CA GLU A 234 -16.29 3.05 -0.86
C GLU A 234 -16.96 4.24 -1.55
N LYS A 235 -16.40 5.45 -1.39
CA LYS A 235 -16.94 6.68 -1.99
C LYS A 235 -16.45 6.92 -3.42
N ASP A 236 -15.30 6.36 -3.81
CA ASP A 236 -14.67 6.62 -5.12
C ASP A 236 -13.88 5.38 -5.59
N GLU A 237 -14.55 4.26 -5.79
CA GLU A 237 -13.90 2.97 -6.10
C GLU A 237 -12.95 3.06 -7.32
N ARG A 238 -13.34 3.78 -8.38
CA ARG A 238 -12.63 3.84 -9.67
C ARG A 238 -11.89 5.15 -9.93
N GLU A 239 -11.71 5.98 -8.90
CA GLU A 239 -11.04 7.30 -9.02
C GLU A 239 -11.68 8.24 -10.05
N THR A 240 -13.00 8.21 -10.16
CA THR A 240 -13.74 9.04 -11.11
C THR A 240 -14.15 10.38 -10.54
N THR A 241 -14.30 10.50 -9.22
CA THR A 241 -14.70 11.72 -8.53
C THR A 241 -13.52 12.59 -8.11
N GLY A 242 -12.31 12.02 -8.09
CA GLY A 242 -11.11 12.68 -7.61
C GLY A 242 -10.94 12.65 -6.08
N LEU A 243 -11.86 12.05 -5.33
CA LEU A 243 -11.76 11.95 -3.88
C LEU A 243 -10.50 11.19 -3.44
N ARG A 244 -10.15 10.10 -4.15
CA ARG A 244 -8.94 9.33 -3.86
C ARG A 244 -7.64 10.10 -4.07
N ALA A 245 -7.68 11.28 -4.71
CA ALA A 245 -6.48 12.11 -4.86
C ALA A 245 -5.85 12.47 -3.51
N VAL A 246 -6.64 12.59 -2.44
CA VAL A 246 -6.13 12.88 -1.08
C VAL A 246 -5.10 11.85 -0.59
N LEU A 247 -5.23 10.58 -1.02
CA LEU A 247 -4.29 9.51 -0.70
C LEU A 247 -2.89 9.74 -1.27
N ASN A 248 -2.74 10.69 -2.20
CA ASN A 248 -1.46 11.02 -2.82
C ASN A 248 -0.72 12.16 -2.08
N TYR A 249 -1.02 12.45 -0.81
CA TYR A 249 -0.23 13.39 -0.02
C TYR A 249 1.24 12.97 0.02
N GLY A 250 2.15 13.89 -0.30
CA GLY A 250 3.58 13.63 -0.42
C GLY A 250 4.02 12.96 -1.74
N HIS A 251 3.12 12.34 -2.49
CA HIS A 251 3.49 11.49 -3.64
C HIS A 251 4.04 12.24 -4.85
N THR A 252 3.70 13.51 -5.06
CA THR A 252 4.29 14.30 -6.15
C THR A 252 5.79 14.46 -5.96
N PHE A 253 6.24 14.71 -4.73
CA PHE A 253 7.65 14.75 -4.38
C PHE A 253 8.26 13.34 -4.35
N CYS A 254 7.56 12.37 -3.78
CA CYS A 254 8.01 10.97 -3.71
C CYS A 254 8.37 10.42 -5.11
N HIS A 255 7.49 10.53 -6.09
CA HIS A 255 7.75 10.04 -7.45
C HIS A 255 8.94 10.75 -8.11
N ALA A 256 9.10 12.06 -7.86
CA ALA A 256 10.27 12.79 -8.33
C ALA A 256 11.57 12.27 -7.67
N ILE A 257 11.56 12.01 -6.37
CA ILE A 257 12.69 11.44 -5.63
C ILE A 257 13.04 10.05 -6.20
N GLU A 258 12.06 9.15 -6.33
CA GLU A 258 12.28 7.81 -6.91
C GLU A 258 12.86 7.88 -8.32
N SER A 259 12.37 8.80 -9.15
CA SER A 259 12.82 8.97 -10.53
C SER A 259 14.25 9.53 -10.62
N VAL A 260 14.59 10.52 -9.79
CA VAL A 260 15.89 11.22 -9.84
C VAL A 260 17.00 10.45 -9.14
N ALA A 261 16.69 9.81 -8.01
CA ALA A 261 17.66 8.99 -7.26
C ALA A 261 17.99 7.67 -7.98
N GLY A 262 17.07 7.19 -8.81
CA GLY A 262 17.13 5.84 -9.39
C GLY A 262 16.40 4.82 -8.51
N PHE A 263 15.75 3.88 -9.17
CA PHE A 263 14.96 2.86 -8.48
C PHE A 263 15.81 2.02 -7.52
N GLY A 264 15.31 1.86 -6.29
CA GLY A 264 15.96 1.04 -5.25
C GLY A 264 16.89 1.80 -4.30
N GLN A 265 17.26 3.05 -4.55
CA GLN A 265 18.00 3.86 -3.57
C GLN A 265 17.16 4.20 -2.35
N TYR A 266 15.93 4.68 -2.57
CA TYR A 266 14.92 4.87 -1.54
C TYR A 266 13.85 3.80 -1.67
N LEU A 267 13.40 3.25 -0.54
CA LEU A 267 12.14 2.51 -0.51
C LEU A 267 10.98 3.49 -0.71
N HIS A 268 9.87 3.01 -1.24
CA HIS A 268 8.70 3.85 -1.51
C HIS A 268 8.29 4.69 -0.29
N GLY A 269 8.13 4.08 0.87
CA GLY A 269 7.74 4.78 2.09
C GLY A 269 8.77 5.79 2.60
N GLU A 270 10.07 5.55 2.38
CA GLU A 270 11.10 6.55 2.67
C GLU A 270 10.93 7.80 1.79
N ALA A 271 10.71 7.60 0.50
CA ALA A 271 10.43 8.70 -0.43
C ALA A 271 9.11 9.42 -0.12
N VAL A 272 8.07 8.68 0.33
CA VAL A 272 6.80 9.27 0.80
C VAL A 272 7.00 10.12 2.05
N ALA A 273 7.78 9.65 3.04
CA ALA A 273 8.06 10.41 4.26
C ALA A 273 8.76 11.74 3.97
N ILE A 274 9.79 11.72 3.12
CA ILE A 274 10.47 12.93 2.64
C ILE A 274 9.48 13.81 1.87
N GLY A 275 8.70 13.23 0.98
CA GLY A 275 7.71 13.94 0.17
C GLY A 275 6.62 14.61 1.02
N MET A 276 6.18 13.97 2.10
CA MET A 276 5.25 14.58 3.06
C MET A 276 5.86 15.78 3.79
N THR A 277 7.16 15.69 4.15
CA THR A 277 7.86 16.81 4.80
C THR A 277 7.97 18.00 3.84
N MET A 278 8.31 17.75 2.57
CA MET A 278 8.34 18.78 1.52
C MET A 278 6.95 19.38 1.27
N ALA A 279 5.89 18.56 1.24
CA ALA A 279 4.52 19.02 1.03
C ALA A 279 4.02 19.87 2.22
N ALA A 280 4.36 19.51 3.46
CA ALA A 280 4.03 20.31 4.63
C ALA A 280 4.78 21.65 4.61
N GLU A 281 6.07 21.66 4.26
CA GLU A 281 6.84 22.90 4.15
C GLU A 281 6.30 23.80 3.03
N LEU A 282 5.91 23.23 1.89
CA LEU A 282 5.24 23.96 0.82
C LEU A 282 3.94 24.60 1.30
N ALA A 283 3.10 23.86 2.01
CA ALA A 283 1.85 24.38 2.57
C ALA A 283 2.09 25.52 3.57
N ARG A 284 3.13 25.42 4.40
CA ARG A 284 3.55 26.47 5.35
C ARG A 284 3.98 27.74 4.61
N ARG A 285 4.80 27.63 3.57
CA ARG A 285 5.24 28.77 2.75
C ARG A 285 4.10 29.45 2.01
N MET A 286 3.08 28.69 1.65
CA MET A 286 1.83 29.20 1.08
C MET A 286 0.90 29.83 2.14
N GLY A 287 1.26 29.83 3.42
CA GLY A 287 0.43 30.35 4.50
C GLY A 287 -0.83 29.51 4.83
N ARG A 288 -0.85 28.23 4.38
CA ARG A 288 -2.00 27.33 4.59
C ARG A 288 -2.00 26.68 5.99
N ILE A 289 -0.82 26.47 6.55
CA ILE A 289 -0.58 25.88 7.88
C ILE A 289 0.50 26.68 8.61
N ASP A 290 0.55 26.50 9.92
CA ASP A 290 1.62 27.04 10.76
C ASP A 290 2.82 26.08 10.86
N SER A 291 3.91 26.55 11.50
CA SER A 291 5.11 25.73 11.72
C SER A 291 4.88 24.58 12.70
N ALA A 292 3.87 24.64 13.56
CA ALA A 292 3.61 23.60 14.54
C ALA A 292 3.19 22.28 13.87
N LEU A 293 2.40 22.32 12.80
CA LEU A 293 2.04 21.13 12.05
C LEU A 293 3.28 20.50 11.40
N VAL A 294 4.13 21.29 10.73
CA VAL A 294 5.38 20.79 10.11
C VAL A 294 6.25 20.12 11.17
N THR A 295 6.45 20.77 12.30
CA THR A 295 7.27 20.25 13.41
C THR A 295 6.72 18.93 13.94
N ARG A 296 5.41 18.85 14.21
CA ARG A 296 4.77 17.63 14.73
C ARG A 296 4.90 16.46 13.74
N GLN A 297 4.58 16.70 12.47
CA GLN A 297 4.68 15.66 11.44
C GLN A 297 6.12 15.17 11.28
N THR A 298 7.08 16.07 11.19
CA THR A 298 8.49 15.72 11.05
C THR A 298 9.00 14.96 12.26
N ALA A 299 8.65 15.40 13.48
CA ALA A 299 9.02 14.72 14.71
C ALA A 299 8.46 13.28 14.78
N LEU A 300 7.21 13.06 14.38
CA LEU A 300 6.62 11.73 14.35
C LEU A 300 7.32 10.82 13.34
N LEU A 301 7.58 11.32 12.11
CA LEU A 301 8.32 10.55 11.09
C LEU A 301 9.70 10.14 11.59
N GLN A 302 10.46 11.07 12.19
CA GLN A 302 11.78 10.79 12.75
C GLN A 302 11.72 9.81 13.93
N ALA A 303 10.75 9.97 14.82
CA ALA A 303 10.55 9.06 15.95
C ALA A 303 10.25 7.62 15.50
N LEU A 304 9.61 7.45 14.36
CA LEU A 304 9.34 6.16 13.73
C LEU A 304 10.50 5.64 12.87
N GLY A 305 11.64 6.36 12.81
CA GLY A 305 12.85 5.95 12.08
C GLY A 305 12.84 6.27 10.60
N LEU A 306 11.95 7.15 10.15
CA LEU A 306 11.82 7.53 8.74
C LEU A 306 12.71 8.75 8.40
N PRO A 307 13.30 8.79 7.20
CA PRO A 307 14.02 9.97 6.72
C PRO A 307 13.04 11.12 6.45
N THR A 308 13.46 12.35 6.75
CA THR A 308 12.67 13.57 6.54
C THR A 308 13.32 14.55 5.58
N ALA A 309 14.50 14.20 5.06
CA ALA A 309 15.25 14.98 4.09
C ALA A 309 15.83 14.07 2.99
N ALA A 310 15.88 14.57 1.77
CA ALA A 310 16.56 13.92 0.67
C ALA A 310 17.97 14.51 0.55
N ARG A 311 18.99 13.68 0.72
CA ARG A 311 20.38 14.13 0.59
C ARG A 311 20.80 14.13 -0.88
N GLU A 312 21.50 15.20 -1.30
CA GLU A 312 22.22 15.28 -2.59
C GLU A 312 21.37 15.11 -3.85
N LEU A 313 20.07 15.43 -3.81
CA LEU A 313 19.24 15.43 -5.00
C LEU A 313 19.21 16.81 -5.66
N ASP A 314 19.49 16.83 -6.96
CA ASP A 314 19.45 18.04 -7.79
C ASP A 314 18.01 18.57 -7.91
N GLN A 315 17.78 19.81 -7.44
CA GLN A 315 16.47 20.45 -7.42
C GLN A 315 15.88 20.65 -8.82
N ASP A 316 16.69 20.95 -9.84
CA ASP A 316 16.21 21.15 -11.20
C ASP A 316 15.73 19.81 -11.79
N ARG A 317 16.45 18.72 -11.49
CA ARG A 317 16.02 17.38 -11.88
C ARG A 317 14.71 16.97 -11.19
N LEU A 318 14.55 17.28 -9.89
CA LEU A 318 13.30 17.01 -9.16
C LEU A 318 12.12 17.74 -9.76
N ILE A 319 12.27 19.05 -10.05
CA ILE A 319 11.22 19.86 -10.68
C ILE A 319 10.91 19.35 -12.09
N GLY A 320 11.93 19.00 -12.86
CA GLY A 320 11.77 18.36 -14.15
C GLY A 320 10.95 17.07 -14.08
N ALA A 321 11.26 16.19 -13.14
CA ALA A 321 10.52 14.96 -12.92
C ALA A 321 9.06 15.20 -12.51
N MET A 322 8.79 16.16 -11.61
CA MET A 322 7.43 16.54 -11.23
C MET A 322 6.58 17.03 -12.40
N ARG A 323 7.18 17.75 -13.37
CA ARG A 323 6.49 18.22 -14.58
C ARG A 323 6.10 17.10 -15.55
N HIS A 324 6.79 15.95 -15.49
CA HIS A 324 6.50 14.75 -16.30
C HIS A 324 5.55 13.77 -15.61
N ASP A 325 5.21 13.98 -14.32
CA ASP A 325 4.22 13.13 -13.65
C ASP A 325 2.84 13.28 -14.30
N LYS A 326 2.11 12.18 -14.43
CA LYS A 326 0.76 12.08 -15.03
C LYS A 326 -0.28 13.02 -14.40
N LYS A 327 0.01 13.59 -13.26
CA LYS A 327 -0.87 14.52 -12.52
C LYS A 327 -0.82 15.95 -13.06
N VAL A 328 0.02 16.23 -14.06
CA VAL A 328 0.13 17.53 -14.71
C VAL A 328 -0.99 17.67 -15.74
N GLU A 329 -2.05 18.40 -15.42
CA GLU A 329 -3.04 18.85 -16.41
C GLU A 329 -2.60 20.20 -16.99
N HIS A 330 -2.43 20.26 -18.29
CA HIS A 330 -2.06 21.49 -19.04
C HIS A 330 -0.74 22.15 -18.58
N GLY A 331 0.25 21.36 -18.10
CA GLY A 331 1.56 21.88 -17.71
C GLY A 331 1.63 22.53 -16.31
N ARG A 332 0.58 22.41 -15.50
CA ARG A 332 0.49 23.02 -14.16
C ARG A 332 0.69 22.00 -13.05
N LEU A 333 1.59 22.29 -12.12
CA LEU A 333 1.86 21.43 -10.97
C LEU A 333 0.65 21.44 -10.02
N ARG A 334 0.25 20.25 -9.58
CA ARG A 334 -0.82 20.03 -8.61
C ARG A 334 -0.27 19.26 -7.43
N PHE A 335 -0.59 19.72 -6.22
CA PHE A 335 -0.14 19.09 -4.99
C PHE A 335 -1.32 18.81 -4.07
N VAL A 336 -1.24 17.72 -3.33
CA VAL A 336 -2.10 17.49 -2.18
C VAL A 336 -1.39 18.12 -0.98
N LEU A 337 -2.01 19.12 -0.38
CA LEU A 337 -1.41 19.92 0.70
C LEU A 337 -2.32 19.94 1.93
N PRO A 338 -1.76 19.92 3.15
CA PRO A 338 -2.55 20.00 4.37
C PRO A 338 -3.09 21.41 4.61
N SER A 339 -4.30 21.50 5.19
CA SER A 339 -4.85 22.72 5.79
C SER A 339 -4.91 22.61 7.31
N ARG A 340 -4.88 21.39 7.83
CA ARG A 340 -4.71 21.01 9.25
C ARG A 340 -4.40 19.52 9.32
N ILE A 341 -3.98 19.03 10.49
CA ILE A 341 -3.91 17.58 10.71
C ILE A 341 -5.32 16.98 10.57
N GLY A 342 -5.43 15.87 9.87
CA GLY A 342 -6.68 15.19 9.53
C GLY A 342 -7.39 15.75 8.30
N HIS A 343 -6.79 16.70 7.56
CA HIS A 343 -7.41 17.23 6.37
C HIS A 343 -6.40 17.79 5.36
N VAL A 344 -6.53 17.37 4.10
CA VAL A 344 -5.74 17.85 2.96
C VAL A 344 -6.63 18.28 1.80
N GLU A 345 -6.11 19.09 0.93
CA GLU A 345 -6.79 19.60 -0.27
C GLU A 345 -5.90 19.47 -1.51
N LEU A 346 -6.51 19.27 -2.67
CA LEU A 346 -5.82 19.33 -3.94
C LEU A 346 -5.66 20.80 -4.35
N VAL A 347 -4.41 21.26 -4.46
CA VAL A 347 -4.04 22.63 -4.78
C VAL A 347 -3.38 22.66 -6.16
N ALA A 348 -3.97 23.44 -7.08
CA ALA A 348 -3.44 23.65 -8.41
C ALA A 348 -2.69 25.00 -8.50
N ASP A 349 -1.98 25.18 -9.61
CA ASP A 349 -1.31 26.43 -9.96
C ASP A 349 -0.29 26.93 -8.92
N VAL A 350 0.42 25.99 -8.28
CA VAL A 350 1.47 26.34 -7.32
C VAL A 350 2.66 26.94 -8.05
N ALA A 351 3.07 28.13 -7.63
CA ALA A 351 4.21 28.82 -8.21
C ALA A 351 5.51 28.05 -7.96
N GLU A 352 6.30 27.84 -9.02
CA GLU A 352 7.51 27.02 -8.95
C GLU A 352 8.53 27.53 -7.92
N PHE A 353 8.63 28.85 -7.74
CA PHE A 353 9.58 29.39 -6.76
C PHE A 353 9.28 28.92 -5.33
N LEU A 354 7.98 28.74 -4.97
CA LEU A 354 7.60 28.19 -3.66
C LEU A 354 7.98 26.71 -3.52
N VAL A 355 7.87 25.95 -4.63
CA VAL A 355 8.33 24.55 -4.65
C VAL A 355 9.84 24.48 -4.44
N ARG A 356 10.62 25.32 -5.13
CA ARG A 356 12.08 25.42 -4.94
C ARG A 356 12.46 25.77 -3.50
N GLU A 357 11.78 26.74 -2.93
CA GLU A 357 12.02 27.11 -1.53
C GLU A 357 11.65 25.97 -0.55
N ALA A 358 10.59 25.19 -0.84
CA ALA A 358 10.22 24.04 -0.01
C ALA A 358 11.28 22.93 -0.10
N LEU A 359 11.83 22.68 -1.30
CA LEU A 359 12.94 21.74 -1.49
C LEU A 359 14.19 22.16 -0.69
N ALA A 360 14.60 23.44 -0.78
CA ALA A 360 15.77 23.97 -0.04
C ALA A 360 15.58 23.94 1.48
N GLY A 361 14.36 23.99 1.98
CA GLY A 361 14.07 23.97 3.42
C GLY A 361 14.07 22.58 4.06
N VAL A 362 14.28 21.52 3.27
CA VAL A 362 14.23 20.11 3.71
C VAL A 362 15.56 19.37 3.38
N GLU A 363 16.66 20.13 3.20
CA GLU A 363 18.02 19.62 3.03
C GLU A 363 18.67 19.17 4.35
#